data_f88ae3cce7760b1bde37292e22969bd8
#
_entry.id   f88ae3cce7760b1bde37292e22969bd8
#
_cell.length_a   1.000
_cell.length_b   1.000
_cell.length_c   1.000
_cell.angle_alpha   90.00
_cell.angle_beta   90.00
_cell.angle_gamma   90.00
#
_symmetry.space_group_name_H-M   'P 1'
#
loop_
_entity.id
_entity.type
_entity.pdbx_description
1 polymer ?
#
loop_
_entity_poly.entity_id
_entity_poly.type
_entity_poly.pdbx_seq_one_letter_code
_entity_poly.pdbx_strand_id
1 'polypeptide(L)'
;MILSREEMERHEIEHLAPYAMKSRYTRGREHLEEEHAYRTVYQRDRDRILHTTAFRRLEYKTQVFITSEGDYYRTRLTHTLEVAQIGRTVARALRANEDLTEAICLAHDLGHGPFGHSGEATLNTLMKGHGGFDHNLQSLRIVEKLEKRFPDFDGLNLS
;
A
#
# COMPACT_ATOMS: atom_id res chain seq x y z
N MET A 1 -12.92 -2.78 27.38
CA MET A 1 -11.54 -2.24 27.54
C MET A 1 -10.97 -2.14 26.13
N ILE A 2 -10.46 -0.99 25.71
CA ILE A 2 -9.84 -0.79 24.38
C ILE A 2 -8.34 -0.92 24.61
N LEU A 3 -7.66 -1.74 23.80
CA LEU A 3 -6.20 -1.84 23.83
C LEU A 3 -5.59 -0.51 23.35
N SER A 4 -4.64 0.00 24.10
CA SER A 4 -3.88 1.18 23.70
C SER A 4 -2.86 0.84 22.59
N ARG A 5 -2.36 1.86 21.90
CA ARG A 5 -1.28 1.70 20.91
C ARG A 5 -0.05 1.04 21.54
N GLU A 6 0.34 1.49 22.73
CA GLU A 6 1.50 0.96 23.45
C GLU A 6 1.35 -0.52 23.81
N GLU A 7 0.14 -0.95 24.16
CA GLU A 7 -0.15 -2.36 24.43
C GLU A 7 -0.04 -3.21 23.16
N MET A 8 -0.53 -2.71 22.01
CA MET A 8 -0.37 -3.40 20.74
C MET A 8 1.10 -3.47 20.28
N GLU A 9 1.86 -2.39 20.43
CA GLU A 9 3.30 -2.39 20.13
C GLU A 9 4.08 -3.35 21.02
N ARG A 10 3.72 -3.44 22.30
CA ARG A 10 4.31 -4.43 23.21
C ARG A 10 4.00 -5.85 22.75
N HIS A 11 2.76 -6.11 22.39
CA HIS A 11 2.35 -7.41 21.84
C HIS A 11 3.14 -7.77 20.57
N GLU A 12 3.38 -6.81 19.68
CA GLU A 12 4.24 -7.03 18.50
C GLU A 12 5.66 -7.45 18.92
N ILE A 13 6.25 -6.78 19.92
CA ILE A 13 7.61 -7.09 20.41
C ILE A 13 7.68 -8.51 20.99
N GLU A 14 6.65 -8.93 21.70
CA GLU A 14 6.60 -10.24 22.36
C GLU A 14 6.34 -11.40 21.40
N HIS A 15 5.55 -11.19 20.34
CA HIS A 15 5.02 -12.28 19.52
C HIS A 15 5.58 -12.35 18.09
N LEU A 16 6.02 -11.23 17.53
CA LEU A 16 6.60 -11.23 16.19
C LEU A 16 8.02 -11.82 16.20
N ALA A 17 8.40 -12.39 15.05
CA ALA A 17 9.74 -12.93 14.88
C ALA A 17 10.83 -11.85 15.07
N PRO A 18 12.05 -12.21 15.49
CA PRO A 18 13.14 -11.24 15.67
C PRO A 18 13.45 -10.41 14.42
N TYR A 19 13.31 -11.00 13.25
CA TYR A 19 13.54 -10.34 11.95
C TYR A 19 12.37 -9.47 11.49
N ALA A 20 11.19 -9.61 12.10
CA ALA A 20 10.02 -8.85 11.70
C ALA A 20 10.11 -7.40 12.15
N MET A 21 9.71 -6.48 11.27
CA MET A 21 9.58 -5.07 11.63
C MET A 21 8.45 -4.87 12.64
N LYS A 22 8.70 -4.12 13.70
CA LYS A 22 7.72 -3.75 14.71
C LYS A 22 7.37 -2.27 14.56
N SER A 23 6.11 -1.94 14.81
CA SER A 23 5.61 -0.57 14.71
C SER A 23 6.43 0.43 15.53
N ARG A 24 6.88 0.03 16.71
CA ARG A 24 7.69 0.86 17.61
C ARG A 24 9.07 1.23 17.03
N TYR A 25 9.61 0.43 16.10
CA TYR A 25 10.94 0.61 15.54
C TYR A 25 10.93 1.19 14.12
N THR A 26 9.79 1.76 13.71
CA THR A 26 9.70 2.48 12.44
C THR A 26 10.68 3.67 12.39
N ARG A 27 11.06 4.07 11.18
CA ARG A 27 11.84 5.30 10.97
C ARG A 27 11.06 6.57 11.30
N GLY A 28 9.76 6.45 11.53
CA GLY A 28 8.86 7.57 11.72
C GLY A 28 8.36 8.15 10.42
N ARG A 29 7.69 9.29 10.51
CA ARG A 29 7.12 10.02 9.39
C ARG A 29 7.98 11.22 9.04
N GLU A 30 8.01 11.61 7.78
CA GLU A 30 8.71 12.83 7.34
C GLU A 30 8.14 14.08 8.02
N HIS A 31 6.83 14.17 8.10
CA HIS A 31 6.14 15.25 8.81
C HIS A 31 5.61 14.72 10.13
N LEU A 32 5.99 15.36 11.23
CA LEU A 32 5.60 14.95 12.57
C LEU A 32 4.08 15.06 12.76
N GLU A 33 3.50 14.05 13.35
CA GLU A 33 2.07 13.98 13.68
C GLU A 33 1.89 13.40 15.09
N GLU A 34 0.80 13.77 15.74
CA GLU A 34 0.41 13.14 16.99
C GLU A 34 0.15 11.65 16.79
N GLU A 35 0.62 10.87 17.72
CA GLU A 35 0.38 9.43 17.76
C GLU A 35 -1.10 9.14 18.09
N HIS A 36 -1.61 8.06 17.50
CA HIS A 36 -3.00 7.70 17.73
C HIS A 36 -3.15 6.88 19.01
N ALA A 37 -4.25 7.09 19.74
CA ALA A 37 -4.47 6.45 21.04
C ALA A 37 -4.49 4.91 20.99
N TYR A 38 -4.99 4.32 19.90
CA TYR A 38 -5.19 2.86 19.79
C TYR A 38 -4.83 2.27 18.42
N ARG A 39 -4.25 3.02 17.49
CA ARG A 39 -3.78 2.48 16.20
C ARG A 39 -2.28 2.56 16.12
N THR A 40 -1.64 1.45 15.71
CA THR A 40 -0.21 1.44 15.42
C THR A 40 0.09 2.28 14.16
N VAL A 41 1.34 2.58 13.93
CA VAL A 41 1.79 3.37 12.77
C VAL A 41 1.41 2.69 11.45
N TYR A 42 1.57 1.37 11.33
CA TYR A 42 1.26 0.62 10.11
C TYR A 42 -0.24 0.47 9.87
N GLN A 43 -1.06 0.40 10.92
CA GLN A 43 -2.52 0.47 10.78
C GLN A 43 -2.95 1.81 10.20
N ARG A 44 -2.33 2.91 10.64
CA ARG A 44 -2.59 4.23 10.09
C ARG A 44 -2.15 4.33 8.62
N ASP A 45 -1.02 3.73 8.25
CA ASP A 45 -0.53 3.72 6.88
C ASP A 45 -1.45 2.94 5.95
N ARG A 46 -1.88 1.75 6.36
CA ARG A 46 -2.90 0.97 5.65
C ARG A 46 -4.18 1.76 5.42
N ASP A 47 -4.71 2.40 6.46
CA ASP A 47 -5.92 3.21 6.37
C ASP A 47 -5.73 4.40 5.40
N ARG A 48 -4.55 5.02 5.39
CA ARG A 48 -4.23 6.11 4.44
C ARG A 48 -4.26 5.64 3.00
N ILE A 49 -3.66 4.49 2.71
CA ILE A 49 -3.63 3.89 1.37
C ILE A 49 -5.04 3.57 0.88
N LEU A 50 -5.84 2.89 1.71
CA LEU A 50 -7.23 2.52 1.40
C LEU A 50 -8.10 3.72 1.02
N HIS A 51 -7.88 4.85 1.65
CA HIS A 51 -8.68 6.06 1.42
C HIS A 51 -8.16 6.96 0.29
N THR A 52 -7.15 6.53 -0.48
CA THR A 52 -6.64 7.31 -1.61
C THR A 52 -7.57 7.27 -2.83
N THR A 53 -7.44 8.28 -3.66
CA THR A 53 -8.09 8.29 -4.99
C THR A 53 -7.47 7.24 -5.90
N ALA A 54 -6.15 7.04 -5.81
CA ALA A 54 -5.43 6.02 -6.57
C ALA A 54 -5.95 4.61 -6.28
N PHE A 55 -6.19 4.27 -5.00
CA PHE A 55 -6.75 2.97 -4.61
C PHE A 55 -8.14 2.75 -5.20
N ARG A 56 -9.04 3.72 -5.09
CA ARG A 56 -10.38 3.63 -5.68
C ARG A 56 -10.36 3.46 -7.21
N ARG A 57 -9.39 4.08 -7.90
CA ARG A 57 -9.23 3.95 -9.35
C ARG A 57 -8.81 2.55 -9.80
N LEU A 58 -8.32 1.69 -8.92
CA LEU A 58 -8.04 0.28 -9.24
C LEU A 58 -9.29 -0.47 -9.69
N GLU A 59 -10.49 -0.05 -9.28
CA GLU A 59 -11.77 -0.61 -9.75
C GLU A 59 -11.94 -0.46 -11.27
N TYR A 60 -11.45 0.63 -11.84
CA TYR A 60 -11.59 0.94 -13.26
C TYR A 60 -10.38 0.51 -14.10
N LYS A 61 -9.40 -0.14 -13.48
CA LYS A 61 -8.22 -0.67 -14.17
C LYS A 61 -8.40 -2.17 -14.38
N THR A 62 -8.37 -2.61 -15.63
CA THR A 62 -8.37 -4.04 -15.96
C THR A 62 -7.04 -4.68 -15.59
N GLN A 63 -7.08 -5.93 -15.13
CA GLN A 63 -5.86 -6.68 -14.87
C GLN A 63 -5.29 -7.27 -16.17
N VAL A 64 -6.10 -7.97 -16.97
CA VAL A 64 -5.69 -8.62 -18.23
C VAL A 64 -6.71 -8.38 -19.33
N PHE A 65 -8.02 -8.47 -19.04
CA PHE A 65 -9.12 -8.31 -20.01
C PHE A 65 -9.98 -7.08 -19.72
N ILE A 66 -10.59 -6.54 -20.76
CA ILE A 66 -11.48 -5.37 -20.65
C ILE A 66 -12.80 -5.83 -20.01
N THR A 67 -13.22 -5.20 -18.93
CA THR A 67 -14.39 -5.55 -18.12
C THR A 67 -15.75 -5.25 -18.79
N SER A 68 -15.75 -4.76 -20.04
CA SER A 68 -16.97 -4.42 -20.78
C SER A 68 -17.85 -5.63 -21.18
N GLU A 69 -17.32 -6.86 -21.06
CA GLU A 69 -18.01 -8.08 -21.51
C GLU A 69 -18.65 -8.92 -20.39
N GLY A 70 -18.80 -8.35 -19.18
CA GLY A 70 -19.49 -9.00 -18.07
C GLY A 70 -18.78 -8.82 -16.71
N ASP A 71 -19.49 -9.22 -15.64
CA ASP A 71 -19.05 -9.11 -14.25
C ASP A 71 -18.06 -10.21 -13.79
N TYR A 72 -17.66 -11.09 -14.71
CA TYR A 72 -16.76 -12.22 -14.44
C TYR A 72 -15.27 -11.84 -14.43
N TYR A 73 -14.92 -10.62 -14.86
CA TYR A 73 -13.55 -10.21 -15.01
C TYR A 73 -13.00 -9.53 -13.77
N ARG A 74 -11.81 -9.95 -13.36
CA ARG A 74 -11.09 -9.45 -12.21
C ARG A 74 -10.58 -8.03 -12.46
N THR A 75 -10.99 -7.07 -11.64
CA THR A 75 -10.40 -5.73 -11.61
C THR A 75 -9.08 -5.76 -10.84
N ARG A 76 -8.25 -4.72 -10.99
CA ARG A 76 -7.05 -4.58 -10.16
C ARG A 76 -7.37 -4.40 -8.69
N LEU A 77 -8.52 -3.84 -8.36
CA LEU A 77 -8.97 -3.71 -6.98
C LEU A 77 -9.20 -5.08 -6.33
N THR A 78 -9.96 -5.95 -6.99
CA THR A 78 -10.21 -7.31 -6.47
C THR A 78 -8.92 -8.12 -6.36
N HIS A 79 -8.02 -8.02 -7.36
CA HIS A 79 -6.69 -8.62 -7.29
C HIS A 79 -5.90 -8.12 -6.07
N THR A 80 -5.83 -6.81 -5.87
CA THR A 80 -5.10 -6.20 -4.75
C THR A 80 -5.62 -6.66 -3.39
N LEU A 81 -6.94 -6.80 -3.25
CA LEU A 81 -7.55 -7.31 -2.02
C LEU A 81 -7.22 -8.80 -1.77
N GLU A 82 -7.20 -9.62 -2.82
CA GLU A 82 -6.80 -11.04 -2.71
C GLU A 82 -5.31 -11.17 -2.35
N VAL A 83 -4.44 -10.37 -2.97
CA VAL A 83 -3.01 -10.33 -2.63
C VAL A 83 -2.82 -9.91 -1.18
N ALA A 84 -3.54 -8.90 -0.70
CA ALA A 84 -3.47 -8.47 0.69
C ALA A 84 -3.92 -9.57 1.66
N GLN A 85 -5.00 -10.29 1.34
CA GLN A 85 -5.49 -11.40 2.17
C GLN A 85 -4.48 -12.55 2.25
N ILE A 86 -3.90 -12.94 1.11
CA ILE A 86 -2.86 -13.99 1.06
C ILE A 86 -1.61 -13.52 1.80
N GLY A 87 -1.17 -12.28 1.55
CA GLY A 87 -0.02 -11.67 2.20
C GLY A 87 -0.12 -11.68 3.72
N ARG A 88 -1.27 -11.31 4.28
CA ARG A 88 -1.53 -11.41 5.72
C ARG A 88 -1.42 -12.83 6.25
N THR A 89 -1.96 -13.80 5.52
CA THR A 89 -1.89 -15.22 5.91
C THR A 89 -0.44 -15.69 5.98
N VAL A 90 0.38 -15.32 4.99
CA VAL A 90 1.81 -15.64 4.95
C VAL A 90 2.55 -14.90 6.08
N ALA A 91 2.28 -13.61 6.26
CA ALA A 91 2.89 -12.81 7.34
C ALA A 91 2.64 -13.44 8.70
N ARG A 92 1.41 -13.85 8.97
CA ARG A 92 1.03 -14.54 10.21
C ARG A 92 1.81 -15.84 10.41
N ALA A 93 1.92 -16.68 9.37
CA ALA A 93 2.66 -17.95 9.42
C ALA A 93 4.16 -17.71 9.71
N LEU A 94 4.72 -16.62 9.20
CA LEU A 94 6.10 -16.21 9.41
C LEU A 94 6.31 -15.38 10.70
N ARG A 95 5.27 -15.08 11.46
CA ARG A 95 5.30 -14.11 12.57
C ARG A 95 5.86 -12.75 12.15
N ALA A 96 5.62 -12.34 10.90
CA ALA A 96 5.90 -10.99 10.41
C ALA A 96 4.76 -10.03 10.77
N ASN A 97 4.98 -8.73 10.59
CA ASN A 97 3.95 -7.72 10.87
C ASN A 97 2.85 -7.76 9.80
N GLU A 98 1.65 -8.19 10.19
CA GLU A 98 0.50 -8.33 9.27
C GLU A 98 0.02 -6.98 8.75
N ASP A 99 -0.02 -5.94 9.59
CA ASP A 99 -0.50 -4.61 9.21
C ASP A 99 0.44 -3.95 8.18
N LEU A 100 1.76 -4.08 8.38
CA LEU A 100 2.75 -3.61 7.41
C LEU A 100 2.65 -4.38 6.08
N THR A 101 2.53 -5.70 6.14
CA THR A 101 2.39 -6.54 4.95
C THR A 101 1.11 -6.17 4.18
N GLU A 102 0.01 -5.98 4.87
CA GLU A 102 -1.25 -5.55 4.26
C GLU A 102 -1.11 -4.18 3.60
N ALA A 103 -0.50 -3.21 4.27
CA ALA A 103 -0.26 -1.88 3.71
C ALA A 103 0.56 -1.93 2.41
N ILE A 104 1.63 -2.72 2.39
CA ILE A 104 2.48 -2.92 1.20
C ILE A 104 1.66 -3.59 0.07
N CYS A 105 0.93 -4.65 0.39
CA CYS A 105 0.08 -5.35 -0.59
C CYS A 105 -1.00 -4.44 -1.18
N LEU A 106 -1.60 -3.56 -0.40
CA LEU A 106 -2.60 -2.61 -0.89
C LEU A 106 -1.99 -1.51 -1.77
N ALA A 107 -0.73 -1.17 -1.56
CA ALA A 107 -0.05 -0.11 -2.31
C ALA A 107 0.60 -0.60 -3.62
N HIS A 108 0.87 -1.91 -3.78
CA HIS A 108 1.75 -2.41 -4.84
C HIS A 108 1.30 -2.04 -6.26
N ASP A 109 -0.01 -2.03 -6.52
CA ASP A 109 -0.60 -1.82 -7.85
C ASP A 109 -1.06 -0.38 -8.13
N LEU A 110 -0.92 0.55 -7.17
CA LEU A 110 -1.41 1.94 -7.30
C LEU A 110 -0.87 2.63 -8.55
N GLY A 111 0.40 2.42 -8.86
CA GLY A 111 1.12 3.03 -9.98
C GLY A 111 0.95 2.33 -11.32
N HIS A 112 0.18 1.25 -11.38
CA HIS A 112 0.04 0.51 -12.63
C HIS A 112 -0.68 1.31 -13.71
N GLY A 113 -0.09 1.36 -14.91
CA GLY A 113 -0.65 2.02 -16.09
C GLY A 113 -1.83 1.25 -16.69
N PRO A 114 -2.51 1.82 -17.69
CA PRO A 114 -3.52 1.12 -18.47
C PRO A 114 -2.86 0.02 -19.34
N PHE A 115 -3.67 -0.98 -19.73
CA PHE A 115 -3.28 -2.08 -20.64
C PHE A 115 -2.21 -3.04 -20.09
N GLY A 116 -2.11 -3.16 -18.76
CA GLY A 116 -1.24 -4.14 -18.10
C GLY A 116 0.24 -3.99 -18.45
N HIS A 117 0.96 -5.11 -18.52
CA HIS A 117 2.41 -5.10 -18.84
C HIS A 117 2.74 -4.61 -20.25
N SER A 118 1.84 -4.80 -21.23
CA SER A 118 2.05 -4.28 -22.59
C SER A 118 2.02 -2.76 -22.60
N GLY A 119 1.11 -2.14 -21.86
CA GLY A 119 1.04 -0.71 -21.65
C GLY A 119 2.27 -0.16 -20.93
N GLU A 120 2.74 -0.87 -19.91
CA GLU A 120 3.96 -0.52 -19.18
C GLU A 120 5.20 -0.55 -20.10
N ALA A 121 5.38 -1.62 -20.87
CA ALA A 121 6.50 -1.72 -21.82
C ALA A 121 6.48 -0.60 -22.85
N THR A 122 5.30 -0.24 -23.35
CA THR A 122 5.11 0.87 -24.29
C THR A 122 5.46 2.20 -23.62
N LEU A 123 4.94 2.47 -22.42
CA LEU A 123 5.25 3.68 -21.65
C LEU A 123 6.75 3.78 -21.35
N ASN A 124 7.38 2.69 -20.93
CA ASN A 124 8.82 2.66 -20.69
C ASN A 124 9.63 3.00 -21.94
N THR A 125 9.20 2.50 -23.10
CA THR A 125 9.83 2.82 -24.39
C THR A 125 9.66 4.29 -24.77
N LEU A 126 8.45 4.84 -24.63
CA LEU A 126 8.15 6.25 -24.93
C LEU A 126 8.86 7.21 -23.97
N MET A 127 9.03 6.80 -22.72
CA MET A 127 9.74 7.56 -21.69
C MET A 127 11.26 7.38 -21.71
N LYS A 128 11.79 6.64 -22.69
CA LYS A 128 13.25 6.49 -22.88
C LYS A 128 13.89 7.86 -23.05
N GLY A 129 14.81 8.24 -22.18
CA GLY A 129 15.39 9.59 -22.13
C GLY A 129 14.76 10.51 -21.06
N HIS A 130 13.66 10.10 -20.44
CA HIS A 130 12.99 10.80 -19.35
C HIS A 130 12.93 9.97 -18.06
N GLY A 131 13.80 8.97 -17.90
CA GLY A 131 13.86 8.10 -16.73
C GLY A 131 13.10 6.77 -16.87
N GLY A 132 12.42 6.53 -18.01
CA GLY A 132 11.61 5.32 -18.21
C GLY A 132 10.30 5.32 -17.43
N PHE A 133 9.63 4.18 -17.38
CA PHE A 133 8.44 3.96 -16.59
C PHE A 133 8.50 2.58 -15.90
N ASP A 134 8.28 2.56 -14.60
CA ASP A 134 8.16 1.38 -13.76
C ASP A 134 6.98 1.58 -12.79
N HIS A 135 6.06 0.63 -12.75
CA HIS A 135 4.84 0.76 -11.95
C HIS A 135 5.11 0.76 -10.44
N ASN A 136 6.18 0.11 -9.97
CA ASN A 136 6.54 0.12 -8.54
C ASN A 136 7.06 1.50 -8.13
N LEU A 137 7.95 2.09 -8.94
CA LEU A 137 8.42 3.46 -8.73
C LEU A 137 7.28 4.47 -8.81
N GLN A 138 6.32 4.26 -9.73
CA GLN A 138 5.14 5.09 -9.82
C GLN A 138 4.20 4.91 -8.61
N SER A 139 4.06 3.69 -8.07
CA SER A 139 3.32 3.43 -6.84
C SER A 139 3.92 4.21 -5.66
N LEU A 140 5.24 4.15 -5.51
CA LEU A 140 5.95 4.93 -4.51
C LEU A 140 5.72 6.44 -4.70
N ARG A 141 5.86 6.93 -5.92
CA ARG A 141 5.63 8.35 -6.24
C ARG A 141 4.21 8.81 -5.92
N ILE A 142 3.21 7.94 -6.13
CA ILE A 142 1.82 8.24 -5.80
C ILE A 142 1.67 8.47 -4.31
N VAL A 143 2.17 7.56 -3.48
CA VAL A 143 2.01 7.64 -2.02
C VAL A 143 2.87 8.72 -1.39
N GLU A 144 4.03 9.04 -1.97
CA GLU A 144 4.95 10.06 -1.43
C GLU A 144 4.63 11.48 -1.91
N LYS A 145 4.08 11.64 -3.14
CA LYS A 145 4.02 12.96 -3.78
C LYS A 145 2.69 13.32 -4.45
N LEU A 146 2.01 12.36 -5.08
CA LEU A 146 0.89 12.69 -5.95
C LEU A 146 -0.46 12.72 -5.25
N GLU A 147 -0.66 11.92 -4.21
CA GLU A 147 -1.88 12.00 -3.39
C GLU A 147 -1.85 13.28 -2.55
N LYS A 148 -2.96 14.00 -2.59
CA LYS A 148 -3.14 15.26 -1.86
C LYS A 148 -4.05 15.03 -0.67
N ARG A 149 -3.48 14.64 0.46
CA ARG A 149 -4.22 14.37 1.70
C ARG A 149 -4.13 15.53 2.69
N PHE A 150 -3.01 16.21 2.70
CA PHE A 150 -2.70 17.29 3.65
C PHE A 150 -2.58 18.62 2.92
N PRO A 151 -2.99 19.73 3.54
CA PRO A 151 -2.88 21.05 2.90
C PRO A 151 -1.44 21.55 2.80
N ASP A 152 -0.59 21.16 3.74
CA ASP A 152 0.75 21.74 3.93
C ASP A 152 1.87 20.97 3.24
N PHE A 153 1.62 19.73 2.83
CA PHE A 153 2.63 18.89 2.17
C PHE A 153 2.00 17.84 1.25
N ASP A 154 2.81 17.33 0.36
CA ASP A 154 2.44 16.31 -0.62
C ASP A 154 2.48 14.89 -0.03
N GLY A 155 1.74 13.98 -0.67
CA GLY A 155 1.76 12.56 -0.32
C GLY A 155 0.93 12.19 0.90
N LEU A 156 1.13 10.96 1.36
CA LEU A 156 0.37 10.34 2.45
C LEU A 156 1.09 10.41 3.80
N ASN A 157 2.34 10.88 3.84
CA ASN A 157 3.17 10.88 5.04
C ASN A 157 3.21 9.49 5.70
N LEU A 158 3.57 8.46 4.92
CA LEU A 158 3.74 7.09 5.43
C LEU A 158 5.03 6.97 6.26
N SER A 159 5.11 5.93 7.09
CA SER A 159 6.25 5.67 7.98
C SER A 159 7.29 4.75 7.35
#